data_1307937d45b5067b17a09e3e6c20ad4a
#
_entry.id   1307937d45b5067b17a09e3e6c20ad4a
#
_cell.length_a   1.000
_cell.length_b   1.000
_cell.length_c   1.000
_cell.angle_alpha   90.00
_cell.angle_beta   90.00
_cell.angle_gamma   90.00
#
_symmetry.space_group_name_H-M   'P 1'
#
loop_
_entity.id
_entity.type
_entity.pdbx_description
1 polymer ?
#
loop_
_entity_poly.entity_id
_entity_poly.type
_entity_poly.pdbx_seq_one_letter_code
_entity_poly.pdbx_strand_id
1 'polypeptide(L)'
;VAIAGAVCISGASAKAESLDGYWMDSHGEVILQFGPCGKDRCGRVAWLKKPHGPDRGPLRDFRNSDTKLQNRFVCGLVVVTGFKKQSDGTWADGNVYVPDHGMSFSGYAEVLDRNKVKVTGYMLIPIFGSSEVWTRMPRKPPSCEDQAKMINTNTWSEDTSAWPPAVAAR
;
A
#
# COMPACT_ATOMS: atom_id res chain seq x y z
N VAL A 1 55.73 -26.86 -10.21
CA VAL A 1 54.88 -26.41 -9.08
C VAL A 1 53.77 -25.59 -9.69
N ALA A 2 52.54 -26.13 -9.71
CA ALA A 2 51.32 -25.44 -10.20
C ALA A 2 50.57 -24.90 -9.00
N ILE A 3 50.39 -23.59 -8.95
CA ILE A 3 49.56 -22.90 -7.93
C ILE A 3 48.16 -22.73 -8.52
N ALA A 4 47.21 -23.52 -8.02
CA ALA A 4 45.81 -23.34 -8.33
C ALA A 4 45.23 -22.21 -7.48
N GLY A 5 44.95 -21.06 -8.12
CA GLY A 5 44.28 -19.95 -7.49
C GLY A 5 42.75 -20.23 -7.37
N ALA A 6 42.25 -20.36 -6.15
CA ALA A 6 40.81 -20.45 -5.89
C ALA A 6 40.18 -19.05 -6.03
N VAL A 7 39.35 -18.87 -7.04
CA VAL A 7 38.53 -17.69 -7.20
C VAL A 7 37.30 -17.83 -6.29
N CYS A 8 37.27 -17.12 -5.16
CA CYS A 8 36.09 -16.99 -4.34
C CYS A 8 35.09 -16.04 -5.04
N ILE A 9 34.05 -16.61 -5.67
CA ILE A 9 32.93 -15.84 -6.17
C ILE A 9 32.05 -15.50 -4.94
N SER A 10 32.24 -14.30 -4.41
CA SER A 10 31.32 -13.74 -3.39
C SER A 10 29.99 -13.51 -4.05
N GLY A 11 29.08 -14.46 -3.92
CA GLY A 11 27.69 -14.28 -4.31
C GLY A 11 27.08 -13.18 -3.44
N ALA A 12 26.93 -11.97 -3.98
CA ALA A 12 26.12 -10.95 -3.37
C ALA A 12 24.67 -11.47 -3.35
N SER A 13 24.22 -11.89 -2.18
CA SER A 13 22.81 -12.22 -1.95
C SER A 13 21.99 -10.96 -2.22
N ALA A 14 21.32 -10.92 -3.35
CA ALA A 14 20.38 -9.84 -3.65
C ALA A 14 19.32 -9.83 -2.53
N LYS A 15 19.37 -8.83 -1.66
CA LYS A 15 18.40 -8.64 -0.60
C LYS A 15 17.04 -8.54 -1.28
N ALA A 16 16.15 -9.51 -1.01
CA ALA A 16 14.80 -9.51 -1.54
C ALA A 16 14.17 -8.14 -1.24
N GLU A 17 13.75 -7.44 -2.27
CA GLU A 17 13.26 -6.08 -2.14
C GLU A 17 11.96 -6.08 -1.34
N SER A 18 11.84 -5.16 -0.40
CA SER A 18 10.70 -5.07 0.50
C SER A 18 9.54 -4.34 -0.16
N LEU A 19 8.31 -4.84 0.07
CA LEU A 19 7.10 -4.10 -0.26
C LEU A 19 6.92 -2.87 0.63
N ASP A 20 7.53 -2.85 1.82
CA ASP A 20 7.36 -1.77 2.80
C ASP A 20 7.79 -0.41 2.25
N GLY A 21 7.07 0.64 2.61
CA GLY A 21 7.33 2.01 2.18
C GLY A 21 6.15 2.66 1.49
N TYR A 22 6.42 3.76 0.80
CA TYR A 22 5.42 4.59 0.14
C TYR A 22 5.45 4.37 -1.36
N TRP A 23 4.28 4.17 -1.95
CA TRP A 23 4.13 3.88 -3.36
C TRP A 23 3.04 4.74 -3.97
N MET A 24 3.40 5.47 -5.03
CA MET A 24 2.49 6.27 -5.84
C MET A 24 1.88 5.39 -6.92
N ASP A 25 0.58 5.44 -7.08
CA ASP A 25 -0.13 4.78 -8.17
C ASP A 25 0.30 5.30 -9.56
N SER A 26 -0.08 4.59 -10.61
CA SER A 26 0.30 4.94 -11.99
C SER A 26 -0.26 6.27 -12.47
N HIS A 27 -1.34 6.76 -11.86
CA HIS A 27 -2.01 8.02 -12.22
C HIS A 27 -1.55 9.22 -11.38
N GLY A 28 -0.73 9.00 -10.34
CA GLY A 28 -0.28 10.03 -9.43
C GLY A 28 -1.41 10.62 -8.57
N GLU A 29 -2.39 9.81 -8.20
CA GLU A 29 -3.59 10.23 -7.49
C GLU A 29 -3.61 9.78 -6.03
N VAL A 30 -2.99 8.65 -5.72
CA VAL A 30 -2.91 8.11 -4.37
C VAL A 30 -1.50 7.63 -4.03
N ILE A 31 -1.09 7.81 -2.79
CA ILE A 31 0.10 7.14 -2.23
C ILE A 31 -0.38 6.20 -1.15
N LEU A 32 -0.05 4.92 -1.30
CA LEU A 32 -0.20 3.95 -0.23
C LEU A 32 1.10 3.78 0.53
N GLN A 33 0.97 3.66 1.84
CA GLN A 33 2.04 3.19 2.70
C GLN A 33 1.83 1.70 2.98
N PHE A 34 2.79 0.87 2.57
CA PHE A 34 2.83 -0.53 2.97
C PHE A 34 3.73 -0.73 4.19
N GLY A 35 3.36 -1.66 5.03
CA GLY A 35 4.14 -2.05 6.21
C GLY A 35 3.55 -3.27 6.91
N PRO A 36 4.19 -3.74 7.99
CA PRO A 36 3.77 -4.94 8.70
C PRO A 36 2.44 -4.73 9.43
N CYS A 37 1.54 -5.71 9.35
CA CYS A 37 0.35 -5.84 10.17
C CYS A 37 0.28 -7.29 10.69
N GLY A 38 0.79 -7.52 11.88
CA GLY A 38 1.07 -8.86 12.36
C GLY A 38 2.16 -9.54 11.54
N LYS A 39 1.90 -10.73 11.03
CA LYS A 39 2.81 -11.48 10.15
C LYS A 39 2.66 -11.14 8.65
N ASP A 40 1.60 -10.44 8.31
CA ASP A 40 1.28 -10.08 6.93
C ASP A 40 1.73 -8.64 6.61
N ARG A 41 1.39 -8.15 5.40
CA ARG A 41 1.54 -6.75 5.00
C ARG A 41 0.19 -6.15 4.73
N CYS A 42 0.04 -4.91 5.17
CA CYS A 42 -1.12 -4.06 4.89
C CYS A 42 -0.68 -2.79 4.17
N GLY A 43 -1.65 -2.15 3.50
CA GLY A 43 -1.45 -0.87 2.85
C GLY A 43 -2.54 0.11 3.27
N ARG A 44 -2.15 1.32 3.67
CA ARG A 44 -3.08 2.40 3.99
C ARG A 44 -2.88 3.60 3.09
N VAL A 45 -3.93 4.35 2.88
CA VAL A 45 -3.87 5.63 2.15
C VAL A 45 -3.04 6.62 2.96
N ALA A 46 -1.87 6.98 2.43
CA ALA A 46 -0.97 7.93 3.06
C ALA A 46 -1.11 9.37 2.51
N TRP A 47 -1.60 9.49 1.28
CA TRP A 47 -1.80 10.78 0.60
C TRP A 47 -2.81 10.62 -0.54
N LEU A 48 -3.54 11.69 -0.81
CA LEU A 48 -4.52 11.81 -1.89
C LEU A 48 -4.27 13.12 -2.66
N LYS A 49 -4.28 13.06 -3.98
CA LYS A 49 -4.25 14.25 -4.82
C LYS A 49 -5.50 15.11 -4.66
N LYS A 50 -6.64 14.46 -4.47
CA LYS A 50 -7.94 15.10 -4.22
C LYS A 50 -8.48 14.65 -2.86
N PRO A 51 -8.04 15.28 -1.76
CA PRO A 51 -8.40 14.84 -0.42
C PRO A 51 -9.79 15.30 0.04
N HIS A 52 -10.53 16.01 -0.82
CA HIS A 52 -11.86 16.57 -0.49
C HIS A 52 -12.97 15.85 -1.23
N GLY A 53 -14.08 15.66 -0.54
CA GLY A 53 -15.33 15.16 -1.10
C GLY A 53 -16.15 16.25 -1.81
N PRO A 54 -17.32 15.87 -2.35
CA PRO A 54 -18.23 16.82 -3.03
C PRO A 54 -18.73 17.96 -2.13
N ASP A 55 -18.81 17.72 -0.83
CA ASP A 55 -19.21 18.67 0.22
C ASP A 55 -18.06 19.61 0.64
N ARG A 56 -16.89 19.54 -0.05
CA ARG A 56 -15.66 20.24 0.28
C ARG A 56 -15.04 19.85 1.63
N GLY A 57 -15.65 18.90 2.34
CA GLY A 57 -15.06 18.27 3.52
C GLY A 57 -14.03 17.21 3.15
N PRO A 58 -13.41 16.51 4.13
CA PRO A 58 -12.51 15.42 3.87
C PRO A 58 -13.20 14.32 3.07
N LEU A 59 -12.47 13.74 2.09
CA LEU A 59 -13.00 12.64 1.30
C LEU A 59 -13.38 11.46 2.19
N ARG A 60 -14.65 11.05 2.09
CA ARG A 60 -15.22 9.94 2.83
C ARG A 60 -15.50 8.75 1.91
N ASP A 61 -15.68 7.61 2.51
CA ASP A 61 -15.94 6.33 1.83
C ASP A 61 -17.41 6.19 1.41
N PHE A 62 -17.94 7.20 0.74
CA PHE A 62 -19.37 7.34 0.40
C PHE A 62 -19.97 6.16 -0.37
N ARG A 63 -19.12 5.41 -1.10
CA ARG A 63 -19.56 4.29 -1.94
C ARG A 63 -19.51 2.94 -1.24
N ASN A 64 -19.12 2.93 0.04
CA ASN A 64 -19.10 1.69 0.79
C ASN A 64 -20.50 1.07 0.83
N SER A 65 -20.58 -0.24 0.56
CA SER A 65 -21.84 -0.99 0.63
C SER A 65 -22.43 -1.08 2.05
N ASP A 66 -21.57 -1.03 3.07
CA ASP A 66 -22.00 -0.86 4.46
C ASP A 66 -22.15 0.64 4.77
N THR A 67 -23.40 1.07 4.95
CA THR A 67 -23.73 2.47 5.25
C THR A 67 -23.09 2.98 6.54
N LYS A 68 -22.78 2.10 7.49
CA LYS A 68 -22.10 2.46 8.75
C LYS A 68 -20.66 2.91 8.51
N LEU A 69 -20.04 2.45 7.41
CA LEU A 69 -18.66 2.76 7.05
C LEU A 69 -18.53 3.96 6.10
N GLN A 70 -19.64 4.46 5.54
CA GLN A 70 -19.60 5.57 4.57
C GLN A 70 -19.06 6.88 5.14
N ASN A 71 -19.11 7.06 6.45
CA ASN A 71 -18.61 8.26 7.12
C ASN A 71 -17.13 8.26 7.46
N ARG A 72 -16.42 7.12 7.31
CA ARG A 72 -14.99 7.04 7.56
C ARG A 72 -14.20 7.79 6.49
N PHE A 73 -13.08 8.34 6.88
CA PHE A 73 -12.20 9.05 5.95
C PHE A 73 -11.42 8.08 5.08
N VAL A 74 -11.26 8.43 3.79
CA VAL A 74 -10.41 7.66 2.88
C VAL A 74 -8.92 7.88 3.20
N CYS A 75 -8.56 9.09 3.59
CA CYS A 75 -7.21 9.39 4.05
C CYS A 75 -6.93 8.64 5.37
N GLY A 76 -5.87 7.84 5.40
CA GLY A 76 -5.52 6.98 6.53
C GLY A 76 -6.17 5.59 6.51
N LEU A 77 -7.17 5.37 5.64
CA LEU A 77 -7.88 4.11 5.55
C LEU A 77 -6.94 2.96 5.15
N VAL A 78 -7.04 1.85 5.86
CA VAL A 78 -6.37 0.60 5.46
C VAL A 78 -7.18 -0.01 4.32
N VAL A 79 -6.59 -0.02 3.13
CA VAL A 79 -7.22 -0.49 1.90
C VAL A 79 -6.64 -1.78 1.36
N VAL A 80 -5.47 -2.18 1.86
CA VAL A 80 -4.85 -3.48 1.54
C VAL A 80 -4.64 -4.23 2.84
N THR A 81 -5.08 -5.48 2.89
CA THR A 81 -4.92 -6.34 4.07
C THR A 81 -4.49 -7.75 3.67
N GLY A 82 -3.76 -8.42 4.56
CA GLY A 82 -3.49 -9.85 4.47
C GLY A 82 -2.51 -10.27 3.37
N PHE A 83 -1.70 -9.36 2.82
CA PHE A 83 -0.66 -9.74 1.84
C PHE A 83 0.41 -10.60 2.51
N LYS A 84 0.52 -11.84 2.07
CA LYS A 84 1.49 -12.84 2.53
C LYS A 84 2.62 -12.98 1.54
N LYS A 85 3.85 -13.03 2.03
CA LYS A 85 5.00 -13.29 1.17
C LYS A 85 4.99 -14.75 0.70
N GLN A 86 5.08 -14.92 -0.61
CA GLN A 86 5.13 -16.22 -1.28
C GLN A 86 6.59 -16.68 -1.46
N SER A 87 6.77 -17.96 -1.79
CA SER A 87 8.10 -18.54 -2.03
C SER A 87 8.81 -17.98 -3.26
N ASP A 88 8.05 -17.47 -4.25
CA ASP A 88 8.55 -16.82 -5.46
C ASP A 88 8.90 -15.34 -5.24
N GLY A 89 8.71 -14.82 -4.01
CA GLY A 89 9.00 -13.43 -3.66
C GLY A 89 7.84 -12.46 -3.85
N THR A 90 6.73 -12.89 -4.42
CA THR A 90 5.51 -12.07 -4.53
C THR A 90 4.79 -11.93 -3.19
N TRP A 91 3.83 -11.01 -3.13
CA TRP A 91 2.93 -10.80 -2.01
C TRP A 91 1.51 -11.07 -2.48
N ALA A 92 0.85 -12.09 -1.95
CA ALA A 92 -0.46 -12.55 -2.44
C ALA A 92 -1.42 -12.88 -1.29
N ASP A 93 -2.57 -13.46 -1.63
CA ASP A 93 -3.65 -13.87 -0.73
C ASP A 93 -4.30 -12.72 0.05
N GLY A 94 -4.10 -11.49 -0.42
CA GLY A 94 -4.63 -10.31 0.24
C GLY A 94 -5.92 -9.80 -0.38
N ASN A 95 -6.54 -8.89 0.35
CA ASN A 95 -7.72 -8.15 -0.06
C ASN A 95 -7.34 -6.70 -0.34
N VAL A 96 -7.87 -6.14 -1.43
CA VAL A 96 -7.72 -4.74 -1.83
C VAL A 96 -9.09 -4.10 -1.89
N TYR A 97 -9.35 -3.16 -1.00
CA TYR A 97 -10.56 -2.34 -1.02
C TYR A 97 -10.34 -1.08 -1.84
N VAL A 98 -11.26 -0.78 -2.76
CA VAL A 98 -11.22 0.41 -3.61
C VAL A 98 -12.38 1.34 -3.24
N PRO A 99 -12.13 2.42 -2.48
CA PRO A 99 -13.17 3.33 -2.00
C PRO A 99 -13.99 3.95 -3.14
N ASP A 100 -13.36 4.28 -4.28
CA ASP A 100 -14.04 4.87 -5.45
C ASP A 100 -15.10 3.94 -6.07
N HIS A 101 -14.99 2.64 -5.82
CA HIS A 101 -15.97 1.64 -6.26
C HIS A 101 -16.80 1.09 -5.10
N GLY A 102 -16.40 1.30 -3.84
CA GLY A 102 -17.01 0.70 -2.66
C GLY A 102 -16.89 -0.83 -2.64
N MET A 103 -15.88 -1.38 -3.33
CA MET A 103 -15.73 -2.82 -3.58
C MET A 103 -14.37 -3.33 -3.16
N SER A 104 -14.33 -4.61 -2.80
CA SER A 104 -13.11 -5.33 -2.49
C SER A 104 -12.75 -6.33 -3.59
N PHE A 105 -11.46 -6.47 -3.84
CA PHE A 105 -10.87 -7.37 -4.81
C PHE A 105 -9.81 -8.24 -4.12
N SER A 106 -9.59 -9.43 -4.64
CA SER A 106 -8.36 -10.16 -4.33
C SER A 106 -7.18 -9.45 -4.99
N GLY A 107 -6.02 -9.51 -4.38
CA GLY A 107 -4.86 -8.83 -4.93
C GLY A 107 -3.55 -9.51 -4.66
N TYR A 108 -2.57 -9.19 -5.50
CA TYR A 108 -1.18 -9.51 -5.25
C TYR A 108 -0.27 -8.38 -5.71
N ALA A 109 0.95 -8.37 -5.18
CA ALA A 109 1.98 -7.40 -5.54
C ALA A 109 3.30 -8.13 -5.84
N GLU A 110 3.98 -7.66 -6.87
CA GLU A 110 5.30 -8.12 -7.29
C GLU A 110 6.26 -6.94 -7.27
N VAL A 111 7.27 -6.97 -6.41
CA VAL A 111 8.31 -5.94 -6.39
C VAL A 111 9.25 -6.21 -7.56
N LEU A 112 9.15 -5.37 -8.59
CA LEU A 112 9.92 -5.54 -9.83
C LEU A 112 11.37 -5.10 -9.66
N ASP A 113 11.56 -4.00 -8.95
CA ASP A 113 12.87 -3.45 -8.61
C ASP A 113 12.74 -2.52 -7.38
N ARG A 114 13.84 -1.88 -7.00
CA ARG A 114 13.91 -0.96 -5.86
C ARG A 114 12.84 0.15 -5.90
N ASN A 115 12.42 0.57 -7.08
CA ASN A 115 11.59 1.75 -7.32
C ASN A 115 10.22 1.41 -7.92
N LYS A 116 9.97 0.15 -8.26
CA LYS A 116 8.75 -0.26 -8.94
C LYS A 116 8.12 -1.49 -8.31
N VAL A 117 6.82 -1.45 -8.14
CA VAL A 117 5.98 -2.58 -7.76
C VAL A 117 4.81 -2.70 -8.74
N LYS A 118 4.57 -3.90 -9.20
CA LYS A 118 3.36 -4.24 -9.95
C LYS A 118 2.30 -4.69 -8.96
N VAL A 119 1.18 -4.02 -8.94
CA VAL A 119 0.01 -4.35 -8.12
C VAL A 119 -1.09 -4.85 -9.05
N THR A 120 -1.71 -5.95 -8.71
CA THR A 120 -2.79 -6.57 -9.47
C THR A 120 -3.99 -6.79 -8.57
N GLY A 121 -5.14 -6.25 -8.98
CA GLY A 121 -6.44 -6.55 -8.39
C GLY A 121 -7.26 -7.43 -9.33
N TYR A 122 -7.97 -8.42 -8.79
CA TYR A 122 -8.78 -9.33 -9.58
C TYR A 122 -10.01 -9.82 -8.82
N MET A 123 -11.02 -10.22 -9.58
CA MET A 123 -12.18 -10.96 -9.09
C MET A 123 -12.06 -12.41 -9.55
N LEU A 124 -12.28 -13.35 -8.66
CA LEU A 124 -12.23 -14.81 -8.89
C LEU A 124 -10.82 -15.34 -9.18
N ILE A 125 -10.23 -15.01 -10.33
CA ILE A 125 -8.91 -15.52 -10.73
C ILE A 125 -8.02 -14.40 -11.31
N PRO A 126 -6.68 -14.45 -11.10
CA PRO A 126 -5.76 -13.39 -11.49
C PRO A 126 -5.72 -13.05 -12.98
N ILE A 127 -6.01 -14.01 -13.86
CA ILE A 127 -5.93 -13.80 -15.31
C ILE A 127 -6.93 -12.76 -15.84
N PHE A 128 -8.01 -12.49 -15.09
CA PHE A 128 -8.99 -11.44 -15.38
C PHE A 128 -8.76 -10.17 -14.54
N GLY A 129 -7.58 -10.04 -13.98
CA GLY A 129 -7.21 -8.89 -13.16
C GLY A 129 -6.74 -7.70 -13.98
N SER A 130 -6.78 -6.53 -13.34
CA SER A 130 -6.12 -5.31 -13.81
C SER A 130 -4.83 -5.11 -13.04
N SER A 131 -3.77 -4.77 -13.74
CA SER A 131 -2.45 -4.55 -13.16
C SER A 131 -1.96 -3.13 -13.42
N GLU A 132 -1.31 -2.56 -12.42
CA GLU A 132 -0.64 -1.27 -12.51
C GLU A 132 0.79 -1.37 -11.99
N VAL A 133 1.67 -0.52 -12.51
CA VAL A 133 3.03 -0.37 -11.99
C VAL A 133 3.11 0.93 -11.21
N TRP A 134 3.34 0.79 -9.91
CA TRP A 134 3.46 1.91 -8.99
C TRP A 134 4.93 2.24 -8.75
N THR A 135 5.18 3.50 -8.44
CA THR A 135 6.53 4.03 -8.24
C THR A 135 6.79 4.28 -6.76
N ARG A 136 7.94 3.84 -6.27
CA ARG A 136 8.35 4.10 -4.89
C ARG A 136 8.64 5.57 -4.68
N MET A 137 8.06 6.11 -3.62
CA MET A 137 8.36 7.47 -3.17
C MET A 137 9.64 7.47 -2.34
N PRO A 138 10.64 8.31 -2.68
CA PRO A 138 11.93 8.34 -1.98
C PRO A 138 11.82 8.96 -0.58
N ARG A 139 10.74 9.67 -0.32
CA ARG A 139 10.47 10.37 0.94
C ARG A 139 9.04 10.13 1.37
N LYS A 140 8.80 10.23 2.68
CA LYS A 140 7.45 10.27 3.24
C LYS A 140 6.70 11.44 2.59
N PRO A 141 5.51 11.22 2.00
CA PRO A 141 4.68 12.32 1.51
C PRO A 141 4.21 13.20 2.68
N PRO A 142 3.73 14.42 2.40
CA PRO A 142 2.92 15.15 3.37
C PRO A 142 1.85 14.21 3.90
N SER A 143 1.77 14.04 5.21
CA SER A 143 0.88 13.03 5.75
C SER A 143 -0.58 13.41 5.48
N CYS A 144 -1.44 12.41 5.49
CA CYS A 144 -2.89 12.64 5.56
C CYS A 144 -3.27 13.53 6.76
N GLU A 145 -2.47 13.52 7.84
CA GLU A 145 -2.61 14.45 8.97
C GLU A 145 -2.41 15.91 8.58
N ASP A 146 -1.40 16.20 7.77
CA ASP A 146 -1.15 17.56 7.32
C ASP A 146 -2.27 18.01 6.37
N GLN A 147 -2.79 17.09 5.54
CA GLN A 147 -3.96 17.35 4.71
C GLN A 147 -5.23 17.54 5.57
N ALA A 148 -5.39 16.77 6.64
CA ALA A 148 -6.52 16.87 7.55
C ALA A 148 -6.47 18.14 8.42
N LYS A 149 -5.31 18.60 8.82
CA LYS A 149 -5.14 19.90 9.51
C LYS A 149 -5.60 21.07 8.65
N MET A 150 -5.38 21.01 7.34
CA MET A 150 -5.93 21.97 6.38
C MET A 150 -7.47 21.93 6.33
N ILE A 151 -8.09 20.87 6.79
CA ILE A 151 -9.52 20.60 6.70
C ILE A 151 -10.23 20.77 8.05
N ASN A 152 -9.48 21.06 9.13
CA ASN A 152 -10.03 21.27 10.48
C ASN A 152 -10.78 20.05 11.04
N THR A 153 -10.24 18.84 10.93
CA THR A 153 -10.89 17.63 11.44
C THR A 153 -10.04 16.94 12.51
N ASN A 154 -10.67 16.66 13.64
CA ASN A 154 -10.06 15.99 14.79
C ASN A 154 -10.17 14.45 14.76
N THR A 155 -10.56 13.84 13.63
CA THR A 155 -10.88 12.42 13.63
C THR A 155 -10.23 11.69 12.45
N TRP A 156 -9.36 10.76 12.80
CA TRP A 156 -8.87 9.70 11.93
C TRP A 156 -9.96 8.64 11.71
N SER A 157 -9.87 7.89 10.62
CA SER A 157 -10.65 6.68 10.46
C SER A 157 -10.36 5.75 11.65
N GLU A 158 -11.40 5.32 12.37
CA GLU A 158 -11.27 4.39 13.50
C GLU A 158 -10.66 3.04 13.09
N ASP A 159 -10.61 2.75 11.80
CA ASP A 159 -10.07 1.52 11.22
C ASP A 159 -8.53 1.50 11.16
N THR A 160 -7.87 2.51 11.70
CA THR A 160 -6.40 2.51 11.88
C THR A 160 -5.94 1.54 12.98
N SER A 161 -6.87 0.94 13.72
CA SER A 161 -6.56 -0.03 14.79
C SER A 161 -5.84 -1.29 14.29
N ALA A 162 -5.97 -1.65 13.02
CA ALA A 162 -5.27 -2.78 12.41
C ALA A 162 -3.83 -2.45 11.99
N TRP A 163 -3.44 -1.18 11.98
CA TRP A 163 -2.10 -0.75 11.63
C TRP A 163 -1.31 -0.44 12.90
N PRO A 164 -0.15 -1.08 13.09
CA PRO A 164 0.69 -0.70 14.22
C PRO A 164 1.00 0.80 14.14
N PRO A 165 0.99 1.51 15.27
CA PRO A 165 1.32 2.92 15.30
C PRO A 165 2.65 3.11 14.57
N ALA A 166 2.75 4.16 13.77
CA ALA A 166 3.95 4.46 13.00
C ALA A 166 5.14 4.32 13.95
N VAL A 167 5.96 3.30 13.73
CA VAL A 167 7.18 3.11 14.51
C VAL A 167 7.96 4.39 14.28
N ALA A 168 8.09 5.19 15.33
CA ALA A 168 8.88 6.39 15.30
C ALA A 168 10.23 6.01 14.71
N ALA A 169 10.58 6.59 13.57
CA ALA A 169 11.89 6.41 12.99
C ALA A 169 12.91 6.91 14.01
N ARG A 170 13.64 5.97 14.60
CA ARG A 170 14.83 6.26 15.38
C ARG A 170 15.97 6.60 14.43
#